data_61c376c696c2246c365d6ce1b3ba3cb4
#
_entry.id   61c376c696c2246c365d6ce1b3ba3cb4
#
_cell.length_a   1.000
_cell.length_b   1.000
_cell.length_c   1.000
_cell.angle_alpha   90.00
_cell.angle_beta   90.00
_cell.angle_gamma   90.00
#
_symmetry.space_group_name_H-M   'P 1'
#
loop_
_entity.id
_entity.type
_entity.pdbx_description
1 polymer ?
#
loop_
_entity_poly.entity_id
_entity_poly.type
_entity_poly.pdbx_seq_one_letter_code
_entity_poly.pdbx_strand_id
1 'polypeptide(L)'
;MAETVQAAQIQLVPAQQVAREVAARTAANGLPYAPYGDTRVAEVDLTRMVESVPKSIADALTQKAYYFVPLTLGDPGAELGIEIGETLIAPAYTVELGDRAVCHRNVAFGKADCVFISTQLMDDRFALAFEFAINIGHAFVDAAGVPESFLTLVWKQAEAHVKGETSHDAWESRNRALPPIDAMATKGRERIDEKAKNTYLESAFADAIAIYLLSLTVDFDYAELREREYPLLAPQALAERLKHVAVLFPPNAGYEFAVLYRRKA
;
A
#
# COMPACT_ATOMS: atom_id res chain seq x y z
N MET A 1 45.74 -19.12 13.68
CA MET A 1 44.45 -19.72 14.05
C MET A 1 43.36 -18.79 13.53
N ALA A 2 42.67 -19.19 12.48
CA ALA A 2 41.55 -18.42 11.94
C ALA A 2 40.32 -18.81 12.78
N GLU A 3 39.77 -17.87 13.54
CA GLU A 3 38.46 -18.02 14.17
C GLU A 3 37.43 -18.01 13.04
N THR A 4 36.88 -19.18 12.80
CA THR A 4 35.67 -19.33 11.98
C THR A 4 34.53 -18.74 12.79
N VAL A 5 34.16 -17.48 12.50
CA VAL A 5 32.91 -16.88 12.98
C VAL A 5 31.80 -17.69 12.36
N GLN A 6 31.23 -18.59 13.12
CA GLN A 6 30.03 -19.34 12.75
C GLN A 6 28.91 -18.30 12.62
N ALA A 7 28.49 -18.00 11.37
CA ALA A 7 27.33 -17.16 11.14
C ALA A 7 26.15 -17.78 11.90
N ALA A 8 25.62 -17.09 12.89
CA ALA A 8 24.46 -17.53 13.62
C ALA A 8 23.32 -17.75 12.61
N GLN A 9 22.89 -18.99 12.47
CA GLN A 9 21.82 -19.36 11.56
C GLN A 9 20.54 -18.66 12.05
N ILE A 10 20.02 -17.69 11.28
CA ILE A 10 18.79 -16.97 11.64
C ILE A 10 17.64 -17.98 11.64
N GLN A 11 17.01 -18.14 12.78
CA GLN A 11 15.83 -18.98 12.90
C GLN A 11 14.63 -18.26 12.31
N LEU A 12 14.07 -18.82 11.25
CA LEU A 12 12.82 -18.36 10.65
C LEU A 12 11.63 -18.74 11.53
N VAL A 13 10.65 -17.87 11.63
CA VAL A 13 9.46 -18.05 12.48
C VAL A 13 8.20 -17.98 11.63
N PRO A 14 7.26 -18.93 11.73
CA PRO A 14 5.97 -18.84 11.07
C PRO A 14 5.23 -17.55 11.41
N ALA A 15 4.67 -16.87 10.42
CA ALA A 15 3.93 -15.63 10.64
C ALA A 15 2.76 -15.81 11.63
N GLN A 16 2.07 -16.95 11.59
CA GLN A 16 1.02 -17.28 12.56
C GLN A 16 1.55 -17.43 14.00
N GLN A 17 2.77 -17.89 14.18
CA GLN A 17 3.41 -17.95 15.48
C GLN A 17 3.72 -16.53 15.98
N VAL A 18 4.26 -15.65 15.12
CA VAL A 18 4.48 -14.25 15.46
C VAL A 18 3.17 -13.58 15.89
N ALA A 19 2.10 -13.75 15.12
CA ALA A 19 0.78 -13.17 15.44
C ALA A 19 0.20 -13.71 16.77
N ARG A 20 0.57 -14.93 17.18
CA ARG A 20 0.15 -15.52 18.46
C ARG A 20 0.96 -15.01 19.65
N GLU A 21 2.26 -14.82 19.46
CA GLU A 21 3.20 -14.48 20.54
C GLU A 21 3.33 -12.98 20.76
N VAL A 22 3.14 -12.19 19.69
CA VAL A 22 3.28 -10.72 19.71
C VAL A 22 1.90 -10.07 19.60
N ALA A 23 1.40 -9.62 20.75
CA ALA A 23 0.13 -8.90 20.79
C ALA A 23 0.24 -7.56 20.05
N ALA A 24 -0.62 -7.35 19.06
CA ALA A 24 -0.75 -6.04 18.42
C ALA A 24 -1.26 -5.02 19.44
N ARG A 25 -0.60 -3.88 19.53
CA ARG A 25 -1.06 -2.72 20.30
C ARG A 25 -1.99 -1.87 19.43
N THR A 26 -2.90 -1.15 20.07
CA THR A 26 -3.82 -0.24 19.38
C THR A 26 -3.23 1.17 19.36
N ALA A 27 -3.07 1.73 18.16
CA ALA A 27 -2.67 3.13 17.99
C ALA A 27 -3.79 4.10 18.42
N ALA A 28 -3.46 5.39 18.56
CA ALA A 28 -4.45 6.41 19.00
C ALA A 28 -5.65 6.54 18.06
N ASN A 29 -5.49 6.23 16.77
CA ASN A 29 -6.57 6.18 15.77
C ASN A 29 -7.39 4.88 15.79
N GLY A 30 -7.00 3.89 16.60
CA GLY A 30 -7.68 2.61 16.73
C GLY A 30 -7.08 1.46 15.90
N LEU A 31 -6.06 1.72 15.06
CA LEU A 31 -5.48 0.70 14.18
C LEU A 31 -4.54 -0.23 14.98
N PRO A 32 -4.71 -1.58 14.90
CA PRO A 32 -3.82 -2.53 15.56
C PRO A 32 -2.49 -2.67 14.79
N TYR A 33 -1.35 -2.62 15.51
CA TYR A 33 -0.03 -2.84 14.93
C TYR A 33 0.99 -3.37 15.94
N ALA A 34 2.04 -4.02 15.46
CA ALA A 34 3.17 -4.45 16.28
C ALA A 34 4.48 -4.48 15.48
N PRO A 35 5.61 -4.03 16.04
CA PRO A 35 6.93 -4.38 15.54
C PRO A 35 7.34 -5.76 16.04
N TYR A 36 8.12 -6.50 15.24
CA TYR A 36 8.75 -7.76 15.64
C TYR A 36 10.16 -7.86 15.05
N GLY A 37 11.09 -8.35 15.86
CA GLY A 37 12.49 -8.50 15.47
C GLY A 37 13.26 -7.17 15.36
N ASP A 38 14.41 -7.19 14.71
CA ASP A 38 15.25 -6.00 14.47
C ASP A 38 14.76 -5.23 13.22
N THR A 39 13.71 -4.45 13.37
CA THR A 39 13.10 -3.70 12.25
C THR A 39 13.97 -2.56 11.71
N ARG A 40 14.98 -2.08 12.49
CA ARG A 40 15.79 -0.88 12.22
C ARG A 40 14.99 0.41 11.99
N VAL A 41 13.71 0.40 12.32
CA VAL A 41 12.85 1.59 12.29
C VAL A 41 12.55 2.00 13.72
N ALA A 42 12.75 3.28 14.02
CA ALA A 42 12.45 3.79 15.36
C ALA A 42 10.95 3.63 15.68
N GLU A 43 10.63 3.24 16.90
CA GLU A 43 9.24 3.00 17.31
C GLU A 43 8.36 4.24 17.15
N VAL A 44 8.92 5.43 17.39
CA VAL A 44 8.23 6.70 17.20
C VAL A 44 7.86 6.94 15.74
N ASP A 45 8.71 6.53 14.80
CA ASP A 45 8.45 6.67 13.35
C ASP A 45 7.35 5.71 12.90
N LEU A 46 7.38 4.45 13.38
CA LEU A 46 6.30 3.48 13.12
C LEU A 46 4.96 3.96 13.69
N THR A 47 4.97 4.43 14.94
CA THR A 47 3.78 4.97 15.59
C THR A 47 3.21 6.15 14.79
N ARG A 48 4.06 7.10 14.42
CA ARG A 48 3.65 8.27 13.61
C ARG A 48 3.06 7.85 12.27
N MET A 49 3.66 6.88 11.59
CA MET A 49 3.16 6.37 10.31
C MET A 49 1.78 5.72 10.47
N VAL A 50 1.59 4.87 11.49
CA VAL A 50 0.30 4.22 11.76
C VAL A 50 -0.77 5.23 12.16
N GLU A 51 -0.45 6.18 13.03
CA GLU A 51 -1.39 7.21 13.52
C GLU A 51 -1.76 8.26 12.47
N SER A 52 -1.01 8.34 11.35
CA SER A 52 -1.38 9.20 10.22
C SER A 52 -2.66 8.76 9.51
N VAL A 53 -3.01 7.48 9.61
CA VAL A 53 -4.25 6.95 9.00
C VAL A 53 -5.45 7.62 9.68
N PRO A 54 -6.30 8.36 8.94
CA PRO A 54 -7.49 8.98 9.50
C PRO A 54 -8.35 7.99 10.28
N LYS A 55 -8.87 8.45 11.41
CA LYS A 55 -9.69 7.59 12.28
C LYS A 55 -10.86 6.93 11.53
N SER A 56 -11.49 7.64 10.63
CA SER A 56 -12.60 7.10 9.81
C SER A 56 -12.19 5.96 8.88
N ILE A 57 -10.93 5.94 8.41
CA ILE A 57 -10.37 4.81 7.66
C ILE A 57 -10.00 3.68 8.63
N ALA A 58 -9.32 3.98 9.74
CA ALA A 58 -8.90 3.01 10.72
C ALA A 58 -10.10 2.24 11.34
N ASP A 59 -11.22 2.91 11.58
CA ASP A 59 -12.44 2.31 12.11
C ASP A 59 -13.03 1.21 11.21
N ALA A 60 -12.82 1.29 9.89
CA ALA A 60 -13.20 0.23 8.95
C ALA A 60 -12.25 -0.97 8.96
N LEU A 61 -11.04 -0.82 9.51
CA LEU A 61 -9.96 -1.81 9.47
C LEU A 61 -9.71 -2.51 10.81
N THR A 62 -10.67 -2.50 11.72
CA THR A 62 -10.51 -3.06 13.09
C THR A 62 -10.23 -4.56 13.13
N GLN A 63 -10.49 -5.29 12.04
CA GLN A 63 -10.17 -6.71 11.89
C GLN A 63 -8.79 -6.97 11.31
N LYS A 64 -8.06 -5.92 10.93
CA LYS A 64 -6.70 -6.02 10.38
C LYS A 64 -5.67 -5.61 11.44
N ALA A 65 -4.56 -6.37 11.51
CA ALA A 65 -3.42 -6.03 12.36
C ALA A 65 -2.15 -5.95 11.51
N TYR A 66 -1.39 -4.86 11.64
CA TYR A 66 -0.19 -4.61 10.84
C TYR A 66 1.06 -4.95 11.64
N TYR A 67 1.84 -5.92 11.16
CA TYR A 67 3.09 -6.36 11.74
C TYR A 67 4.25 -5.83 10.91
N PHE A 68 5.11 -5.01 11.54
CA PHE A 68 6.35 -4.53 10.91
C PHE A 68 7.48 -5.47 11.32
N VAL A 69 8.07 -6.16 10.34
CA VAL A 69 9.07 -7.21 10.57
C VAL A 69 10.30 -6.95 9.70
N PRO A 70 11.51 -7.44 10.07
CA PRO A 70 12.68 -7.22 9.23
C PRO A 70 12.49 -7.71 7.81
N LEU A 71 12.10 -8.98 7.62
CA LEU A 71 11.81 -9.56 6.31
C LEU A 71 10.63 -10.53 6.42
N THR A 72 9.75 -10.44 5.44
CA THR A 72 8.68 -11.39 5.17
C THR A 72 9.10 -12.23 3.98
N LEU A 73 9.18 -13.54 4.16
CA LEU A 73 9.53 -14.46 3.10
C LEU A 73 8.24 -14.99 2.47
N GLY A 74 8.19 -14.90 1.14
CA GLY A 74 7.18 -15.60 0.35
C GLY A 74 7.34 -17.10 0.48
N ASP A 75 6.45 -17.85 -0.16
CA ASP A 75 6.48 -19.31 -0.15
C ASP A 75 7.92 -19.84 -0.35
N PRO A 76 8.54 -20.46 0.65
CA PRO A 76 9.94 -20.87 0.58
C PRO A 76 10.20 -22.01 -0.42
N GLY A 77 9.18 -22.46 -1.14
CA GLY A 77 9.30 -23.57 -2.06
C GLY A 77 9.79 -24.87 -1.40
N ALA A 78 9.73 -25.96 -2.09
CA ALA A 78 10.08 -27.31 -1.62
C ALA A 78 11.54 -27.48 -1.09
N GLU A 79 12.39 -26.48 -1.24
CA GLU A 79 13.82 -26.54 -0.84
C GLU A 79 14.04 -26.55 0.68
N LEU A 80 13.09 -26.04 1.48
CA LEU A 80 13.24 -25.96 2.95
C LEU A 80 12.39 -27.00 3.71
N GLY A 81 11.66 -27.87 3.01
CA GLY A 81 10.84 -28.92 3.66
C GLY A 81 9.66 -28.37 4.48
N ILE A 82 9.23 -27.14 4.20
CA ILE A 82 8.12 -26.46 4.85
C ILE A 82 6.88 -26.65 3.98
N GLU A 83 5.70 -26.77 4.60
CA GLU A 83 4.45 -26.92 3.87
C GLU A 83 4.24 -25.74 2.90
N ILE A 84 3.87 -26.07 1.66
CA ILE A 84 3.60 -25.09 0.59
C ILE A 84 2.51 -24.12 1.10
N GLY A 85 2.85 -22.83 1.18
CA GLY A 85 1.92 -21.77 1.58
C GLY A 85 2.14 -21.15 2.96
N GLU A 86 3.14 -21.61 3.74
CA GLU A 86 3.45 -20.98 5.02
C GLU A 86 4.32 -19.72 4.84
N THR A 87 3.84 -18.59 5.35
CA THR A 87 4.61 -17.35 5.38
C THR A 87 5.60 -17.39 6.55
N LEU A 88 6.88 -17.17 6.28
CA LEU A 88 7.94 -17.14 7.27
C LEU A 88 8.44 -15.71 7.51
N ILE A 89 8.80 -15.42 8.75
CA ILE A 89 9.37 -14.15 9.19
C ILE A 89 10.81 -14.38 9.62
N ALA A 90 11.73 -13.59 9.06
CA ALA A 90 13.09 -13.48 9.55
C ALA A 90 13.15 -12.37 10.60
N PRO A 91 13.59 -12.65 11.84
CA PRO A 91 13.67 -11.63 12.90
C PRO A 91 14.85 -10.67 12.73
N ALA A 92 15.72 -10.91 11.74
CA ALA A 92 16.82 -10.05 11.35
C ALA A 92 17.09 -10.17 9.84
N TYR A 93 17.75 -9.15 9.27
CA TYR A 93 18.14 -9.13 7.87
C TYR A 93 19.42 -9.90 7.60
N THR A 94 19.45 -10.68 6.52
CA THR A 94 20.66 -11.08 5.79
C THR A 94 20.47 -10.88 4.29
N VAL A 95 21.57 -10.78 3.55
CA VAL A 95 21.51 -10.60 2.10
C VAL A 95 20.76 -11.76 1.43
N GLU A 96 21.07 -13.00 1.83
CA GLU A 96 20.47 -14.20 1.27
C GLU A 96 18.96 -14.28 1.52
N LEU A 97 18.49 -13.78 2.67
CA LEU A 97 17.07 -13.71 2.99
C LEU A 97 16.41 -12.52 2.29
N GLY A 98 17.13 -11.40 2.12
CA GLY A 98 16.68 -10.22 1.38
C GLY A 98 16.31 -10.55 -0.07
N ASP A 99 17.13 -11.36 -0.75
CA ASP A 99 16.89 -11.79 -2.14
C ASP A 99 15.61 -12.64 -2.31
N ARG A 100 15.08 -13.19 -1.21
CA ARG A 100 13.89 -14.05 -1.18
C ARG A 100 12.67 -13.38 -0.53
N ALA A 101 12.89 -12.20 0.02
CA ALA A 101 11.86 -11.47 0.74
C ALA A 101 10.86 -10.80 -0.20
N VAL A 102 9.66 -10.56 0.33
CA VAL A 102 8.60 -9.80 -0.32
C VAL A 102 8.22 -8.59 0.53
N CYS A 103 7.66 -7.55 -0.10
CA CYS A 103 7.30 -6.32 0.58
C CYS A 103 6.28 -6.55 1.69
N HIS A 104 5.26 -7.36 1.41
CA HIS A 104 4.25 -7.73 2.41
C HIS A 104 3.64 -9.12 2.15
N ARG A 105 2.96 -9.65 3.18
CA ARG A 105 2.09 -10.83 3.12
C ARG A 105 0.88 -10.67 4.01
N ASN A 106 -0.27 -11.09 3.47
CA ASN A 106 -1.50 -11.20 4.22
C ASN A 106 -1.65 -12.62 4.75
N VAL A 107 -1.89 -12.76 6.05
CA VAL A 107 -2.02 -14.05 6.75
C VAL A 107 -3.27 -14.03 7.61
N ALA A 108 -4.20 -14.95 7.35
CA ALA A 108 -5.37 -15.11 8.21
C ALA A 108 -4.96 -15.73 9.56
N PHE A 109 -5.39 -15.14 10.66
CA PHE A 109 -5.17 -15.65 12.01
C PHE A 109 -6.44 -15.55 12.85
N GLY A 110 -7.15 -16.64 13.02
CA GLY A 110 -8.43 -16.67 13.69
C GLY A 110 -9.49 -15.87 12.95
N LYS A 111 -9.96 -14.76 13.55
CA LYS A 111 -10.88 -13.79 12.92
C LYS A 111 -10.19 -12.54 12.41
N ALA A 112 -8.89 -12.41 12.65
CA ALA A 112 -8.10 -11.25 12.24
C ALA A 112 -7.33 -11.55 10.96
N ASP A 113 -7.20 -10.55 10.11
CA ASP A 113 -6.28 -10.55 8.98
C ASP A 113 -4.98 -9.84 9.42
N CYS A 114 -3.87 -10.55 9.43
CA CYS A 114 -2.57 -10.01 9.77
C CYS A 114 -1.82 -9.63 8.49
N VAL A 115 -1.34 -8.39 8.40
CA VAL A 115 -0.51 -7.90 7.30
C VAL A 115 0.91 -7.77 7.81
N PHE A 116 1.82 -8.59 7.29
CA PHE A 116 3.24 -8.54 7.62
C PHE A 116 3.98 -7.72 6.57
N ILE A 117 4.63 -6.63 6.99
CA ILE A 117 5.34 -5.68 6.12
C ILE A 117 6.83 -5.74 6.42
N SER A 118 7.65 -5.99 5.38
CA SER A 118 9.11 -6.04 5.48
C SER A 118 9.68 -4.62 5.62
N THR A 119 10.41 -4.37 6.72
CA THR A 119 10.99 -3.05 6.98
C THR A 119 12.40 -2.88 6.41
N GLN A 120 13.11 -3.97 6.15
CA GLN A 120 14.50 -3.94 5.70
C GLN A 120 14.70 -4.39 4.24
N LEU A 121 13.62 -4.76 3.55
CA LEU A 121 13.66 -5.00 2.11
C LEU A 121 13.77 -3.68 1.34
N MET A 122 13.28 -2.61 1.93
CA MET A 122 13.25 -1.27 1.37
C MET A 122 14.23 -0.39 2.15
N ASP A 123 15.31 0.04 1.52
CA ASP A 123 16.35 0.90 2.14
C ASP A 123 15.86 2.33 2.43
N ASP A 124 14.62 2.64 2.03
CA ASP A 124 14.05 3.98 2.05
C ASP A 124 12.78 4.03 2.91
N ARG A 125 12.74 5.02 3.82
CA ARG A 125 11.54 5.32 4.63
C ARG A 125 10.31 5.66 3.78
N PHE A 126 10.51 6.27 2.62
CA PHE A 126 9.47 6.55 1.65
C PHE A 126 8.83 5.25 1.15
N ALA A 127 9.65 4.28 0.70
CA ALA A 127 9.16 3.00 0.21
C ALA A 127 8.38 2.22 1.27
N LEU A 128 8.84 2.21 2.54
CA LEU A 128 8.11 1.58 3.65
C LEU A 128 6.77 2.28 3.92
N ALA A 129 6.76 3.62 3.95
CA ALA A 129 5.53 4.38 4.17
C ALA A 129 4.55 4.19 3.02
N PHE A 130 5.05 4.11 1.78
CA PHE A 130 4.23 3.87 0.60
C PHE A 130 3.64 2.47 0.61
N GLU A 131 4.45 1.44 0.93
CA GLU A 131 3.97 0.06 1.05
C GLU A 131 2.86 -0.08 2.10
N PHE A 132 3.06 0.54 3.29
CA PHE A 132 2.02 0.56 4.32
C PHE A 132 0.77 1.28 3.82
N ALA A 133 0.91 2.45 3.20
CA ALA A 133 -0.21 3.25 2.71
C ALA A 133 -1.01 2.54 1.61
N ILE A 134 -0.34 1.83 0.67
CA ILE A 134 -0.99 1.01 -0.35
C ILE A 134 -1.81 -0.11 0.29
N ASN A 135 -1.24 -0.81 1.28
CA ASN A 135 -1.97 -1.87 1.99
C ASN A 135 -3.21 -1.34 2.72
N ILE A 136 -3.13 -0.13 3.32
CA ILE A 136 -4.29 0.54 3.92
C ILE A 136 -5.33 0.87 2.84
N GLY A 137 -4.92 1.43 1.69
CA GLY A 137 -5.82 1.81 0.61
C GLY A 137 -6.63 0.63 0.08
N HIS A 138 -5.95 -0.47 -0.28
CA HIS A 138 -6.62 -1.69 -0.74
C HIS A 138 -7.53 -2.32 0.33
N ALA A 139 -7.02 -2.43 1.57
CA ALA A 139 -7.82 -2.98 2.66
C ALA A 139 -9.09 -2.16 2.94
N PHE A 140 -9.01 -0.83 2.78
CA PHE A 140 -10.16 0.05 2.97
C PHE A 140 -11.18 -0.11 1.84
N VAL A 141 -10.73 -0.22 0.59
CA VAL A 141 -11.63 -0.52 -0.55
C VAL A 141 -12.35 -1.84 -0.34
N ASP A 142 -11.64 -2.89 0.09
CA ASP A 142 -12.24 -4.20 0.37
C ASP A 142 -13.29 -4.15 1.49
N ALA A 143 -13.04 -3.33 2.53
CA ALA A 143 -13.90 -3.26 3.71
C ALA A 143 -15.09 -2.33 3.53
N ALA A 144 -14.94 -1.19 2.86
CA ALA A 144 -15.90 -0.09 2.81
C ALA A 144 -16.39 0.25 1.40
N GLY A 145 -15.71 -0.26 0.36
CA GLY A 145 -15.99 0.11 -1.03
C GLY A 145 -15.53 1.53 -1.37
N VAL A 146 -15.98 2.03 -2.52
CA VAL A 146 -15.61 3.35 -3.04
C VAL A 146 -16.80 4.31 -2.93
N PRO A 147 -16.64 5.50 -2.32
CA PRO A 147 -17.70 6.50 -2.23
C PRO A 147 -18.18 6.97 -3.61
N GLU A 148 -19.49 7.09 -3.81
CA GLU A 148 -20.11 7.48 -5.07
C GLU A 148 -19.59 8.83 -5.60
N SER A 149 -19.33 9.77 -4.71
CA SER A 149 -18.78 11.09 -5.08
C SER A 149 -17.36 10.98 -5.68
N PHE A 150 -16.55 10.03 -5.20
CA PHE A 150 -15.24 9.76 -5.75
C PHE A 150 -15.32 9.02 -7.09
N LEU A 151 -16.22 8.01 -7.19
CA LEU A 151 -16.50 7.32 -8.47
C LEU A 151 -16.85 8.32 -9.56
N THR A 152 -17.75 9.25 -9.26
CA THR A 152 -18.19 10.29 -10.21
C THR A 152 -17.02 11.19 -10.65
N LEU A 153 -16.17 11.62 -9.72
CA LEU A 153 -15.00 12.45 -10.00
C LEU A 153 -14.04 11.75 -10.96
N VAL A 154 -13.63 10.52 -10.59
CA VAL A 154 -12.62 9.77 -11.35
C VAL A 154 -13.13 9.38 -12.72
N TRP A 155 -14.40 8.92 -12.81
CA TRP A 155 -14.98 8.56 -14.09
C TRP A 155 -15.09 9.76 -15.03
N LYS A 156 -15.49 10.94 -14.53
CA LYS A 156 -15.49 12.18 -15.30
C LYS A 156 -14.10 12.56 -15.82
N GLN A 157 -13.04 12.37 -15.02
CA GLN A 157 -11.67 12.59 -15.48
C GLN A 157 -11.28 11.60 -16.58
N ALA A 158 -11.69 10.34 -16.44
CA ALA A 158 -11.44 9.31 -17.46
C ALA A 158 -12.15 9.62 -18.79
N GLU A 159 -13.44 9.98 -18.76
CA GLU A 159 -14.22 10.40 -19.93
C GLU A 159 -13.67 11.67 -20.59
N ALA A 160 -13.11 12.58 -19.79
CA ALA A 160 -12.43 13.77 -20.30
C ALA A 160 -11.02 13.47 -20.85
N HIS A 161 -10.61 12.20 -20.92
CA HIS A 161 -9.30 11.76 -21.40
C HIS A 161 -8.13 12.45 -20.69
N VAL A 162 -8.27 12.72 -19.38
CA VAL A 162 -7.16 13.26 -18.60
C VAL A 162 -5.96 12.31 -18.72
N LYS A 163 -4.78 12.90 -18.98
CA LYS A 163 -3.55 12.12 -19.24
C LYS A 163 -3.06 11.41 -17.99
N GLY A 164 -2.73 10.12 -18.14
CA GLY A 164 -2.04 9.33 -17.14
C GLY A 164 -2.94 8.75 -16.05
N GLU A 165 -2.34 7.97 -15.16
CA GLU A 165 -2.98 7.38 -13.98
C GLU A 165 -2.03 7.29 -12.78
N THR A 166 -2.56 6.84 -11.64
CA THR A 166 -1.85 6.77 -10.35
C THR A 166 -1.04 5.49 -10.19
N SER A 167 -1.45 4.40 -10.86
CA SER A 167 -0.75 3.12 -10.86
C SER A 167 -0.86 2.42 -12.22
N HIS A 168 -0.07 1.37 -12.43
CA HIS A 168 -0.14 0.53 -13.62
C HIS A 168 -1.50 -0.17 -13.73
N ASP A 169 -2.01 -0.68 -12.62
CA ASP A 169 -3.30 -1.38 -12.58
C ASP A 169 -4.46 -0.45 -12.93
N ALA A 170 -4.46 0.79 -12.40
CA ALA A 170 -5.42 1.81 -12.77
C ALA A 170 -5.31 2.18 -14.26
N TRP A 171 -4.09 2.30 -14.78
CA TRP A 171 -3.84 2.59 -16.19
C TRP A 171 -4.36 1.50 -17.12
N GLU A 172 -4.02 0.24 -16.85
CA GLU A 172 -4.51 -0.89 -17.66
C GLU A 172 -6.02 -1.04 -17.61
N SER A 173 -6.60 -0.99 -16.40
CA SER A 173 -8.05 -1.16 -16.21
C SER A 173 -8.83 -0.05 -16.89
N ARG A 174 -8.34 1.21 -16.80
CA ARG A 174 -8.92 2.34 -17.52
C ARG A 174 -8.91 2.14 -19.05
N ASN A 175 -7.76 1.70 -19.59
CA ASN A 175 -7.62 1.47 -21.04
C ASN A 175 -8.51 0.33 -21.55
N ARG A 176 -8.84 -0.65 -20.69
CA ARG A 176 -9.82 -1.70 -21.02
C ARG A 176 -11.26 -1.20 -20.90
N ALA A 177 -11.53 -0.31 -19.93
CA ALA A 177 -12.88 0.21 -19.69
C ALA A 177 -13.35 1.18 -20.78
N LEU A 178 -12.42 2.01 -21.29
CA LEU A 178 -12.71 3.03 -22.29
C LEU A 178 -12.34 2.53 -23.68
N PRO A 179 -13.23 2.71 -24.68
CA PRO A 179 -12.88 2.41 -26.07
C PRO A 179 -11.74 3.32 -26.55
N PRO A 180 -10.88 2.85 -27.46
CA PRO A 180 -9.85 3.67 -28.08
C PRO A 180 -10.43 4.91 -28.73
N ILE A 181 -9.74 6.04 -28.65
CA ILE A 181 -10.20 7.35 -29.21
C ILE A 181 -10.53 7.23 -30.69
N ASP A 182 -9.76 6.44 -31.45
CA ASP A 182 -9.98 6.21 -32.89
C ASP A 182 -11.23 5.37 -33.19
N ALA A 183 -11.65 4.52 -32.27
CA ALA A 183 -12.88 3.72 -32.42
C ALA A 183 -14.16 4.53 -32.20
N MET A 184 -14.10 5.64 -31.48
CA MET A 184 -15.25 6.56 -31.34
C MET A 184 -15.65 7.23 -32.66
N ALA A 185 -14.75 7.27 -33.63
CA ALA A 185 -15.03 7.84 -34.98
C ALA A 185 -15.73 6.86 -35.90
N THR A 186 -15.72 5.56 -35.64
CA THR A 186 -16.41 4.53 -36.43
C THR A 186 -17.71 4.15 -35.73
N LYS A 187 -18.81 4.41 -36.43
CA LYS A 187 -20.22 4.20 -36.03
C LYS A 187 -20.47 2.85 -35.31
N GLY A 188 -20.38 2.85 -34.03
CA GLY A 188 -20.86 1.80 -33.13
C GLY A 188 -20.61 2.28 -31.71
N ARG A 189 -21.66 2.39 -30.86
CA ARG A 189 -21.49 2.57 -29.42
C ARG A 189 -20.71 1.35 -28.90
N GLU A 190 -19.38 1.44 -28.87
CA GLU A 190 -18.60 0.45 -28.16
C GLU A 190 -19.04 0.48 -26.70
N ARG A 191 -19.41 -0.69 -26.22
CA ARG A 191 -19.95 -0.86 -24.88
C ARG A 191 -18.81 -0.71 -23.88
N ILE A 192 -18.99 0.16 -22.89
CA ILE A 192 -18.09 0.25 -21.74
C ILE A 192 -17.96 -1.13 -21.12
N ASP A 193 -16.73 -1.58 -20.85
CA ASP A 193 -16.49 -2.76 -20.04
C ASP A 193 -16.70 -2.41 -18.57
N GLU A 194 -17.88 -2.70 -18.04
CA GLU A 194 -18.27 -2.38 -16.65
C GLU A 194 -17.38 -3.07 -15.62
N LYS A 195 -16.86 -4.26 -15.93
CA LYS A 195 -15.93 -4.95 -15.02
C LYS A 195 -14.60 -4.21 -14.95
N ALA A 196 -14.03 -3.88 -16.09
CA ALA A 196 -12.79 -3.11 -16.15
C ALA A 196 -12.97 -1.71 -15.55
N LYS A 197 -14.12 -1.07 -15.74
CA LYS A 197 -14.48 0.20 -15.11
C LYS A 197 -14.48 0.10 -13.58
N ASN A 198 -15.12 -0.91 -13.02
CA ASN A 198 -15.15 -1.09 -11.56
C ASN A 198 -13.74 -1.32 -11.01
N THR A 199 -12.96 -2.21 -11.63
CA THR A 199 -11.56 -2.44 -11.24
C THR A 199 -10.74 -1.14 -11.31
N TYR A 200 -10.91 -0.34 -12.37
CA TYR A 200 -10.26 0.96 -12.50
C TYR A 200 -10.60 1.92 -11.34
N LEU A 201 -11.88 2.03 -11.01
CA LEU A 201 -12.36 2.94 -9.98
C LEU A 201 -11.89 2.53 -8.58
N GLU A 202 -11.87 1.23 -8.30
CA GLU A 202 -11.33 0.65 -7.07
C GLU A 202 -9.83 0.90 -6.93
N SER A 203 -9.05 0.59 -7.98
CA SER A 203 -7.60 0.85 -7.99
C SER A 203 -7.29 2.34 -7.83
N ALA A 204 -7.95 3.21 -8.60
CA ALA A 204 -7.75 4.65 -8.52
C ALA A 204 -8.08 5.24 -7.14
N PHE A 205 -9.04 4.64 -6.41
CA PHE A 205 -9.38 5.07 -5.07
C PHE A 205 -8.37 4.57 -4.03
N ALA A 206 -7.96 3.31 -4.11
CA ALA A 206 -6.90 2.75 -3.25
C ALA A 206 -5.60 3.56 -3.39
N ASP A 207 -5.20 3.86 -4.62
CA ASP A 207 -4.03 4.70 -4.93
C ASP A 207 -4.17 6.11 -4.36
N ALA A 208 -5.34 6.73 -4.52
CA ALA A 208 -5.57 8.08 -4.01
C ALA A 208 -5.50 8.12 -2.48
N ILE A 209 -6.03 7.11 -1.77
CA ILE A 209 -5.85 6.95 -0.32
C ILE A 209 -4.37 6.79 0.00
N ALA A 210 -3.64 5.90 -0.69
CA ALA A 210 -2.23 5.65 -0.43
C ALA A 210 -1.39 6.93 -0.58
N ILE A 211 -1.56 7.68 -1.68
CA ILE A 211 -0.84 8.94 -1.93
C ILE A 211 -1.23 10.01 -0.91
N TYR A 212 -2.51 10.07 -0.52
CA TYR A 212 -2.97 10.97 0.53
C TYR A 212 -2.30 10.66 1.87
N LEU A 213 -2.29 9.40 2.32
CA LEU A 213 -1.63 8.98 3.57
C LEU A 213 -0.13 9.26 3.54
N LEU A 214 0.52 8.98 2.42
CA LEU A 214 1.93 9.27 2.23
C LEU A 214 2.20 10.78 2.41
N SER A 215 1.35 11.65 1.85
CA SER A 215 1.48 13.10 1.97
C SER A 215 1.31 13.64 3.40
N LEU A 216 0.73 12.86 4.32
CA LEU A 216 0.61 13.20 5.74
C LEU A 216 1.89 12.90 6.53
N THR A 217 2.77 12.03 6.00
CA THR A 217 3.93 11.50 6.74
C THR A 217 5.28 11.85 6.14
N VAL A 218 5.33 12.03 4.82
CA VAL A 218 6.58 12.23 4.06
C VAL A 218 6.43 13.42 3.11
N ASP A 219 7.45 14.29 3.05
CA ASP A 219 7.57 15.28 1.98
C ASP A 219 8.22 14.61 0.76
N PHE A 220 7.47 14.46 -0.32
CA PHE A 220 7.93 13.79 -1.54
C PHE A 220 7.53 14.55 -2.81
N ASP A 221 8.28 14.37 -3.88
CA ASP A 221 7.88 14.83 -5.22
C ASP A 221 7.00 13.76 -5.87
N TYR A 222 5.83 14.15 -6.38
CA TYR A 222 4.93 13.23 -7.09
C TYR A 222 5.62 12.48 -8.23
N ALA A 223 6.65 13.07 -8.83
CA ALA A 223 7.45 12.42 -9.87
C ALA A 223 8.20 11.16 -9.37
N GLU A 224 8.41 11.01 -8.05
CA GLU A 224 9.05 9.84 -7.45
C GLU A 224 8.15 8.60 -7.47
N LEU A 225 6.82 8.79 -7.57
CA LEU A 225 5.86 7.69 -7.73
C LEU A 225 5.88 7.07 -9.14
N ARG A 226 6.72 7.56 -10.03
CA ARG A 226 6.73 7.18 -11.43
C ARG A 226 7.23 5.75 -11.65
N GLU A 227 6.37 4.88 -12.13
CA GLU A 227 6.75 3.69 -12.88
C GLU A 227 7.03 4.05 -14.34
N ARG A 228 7.93 3.29 -15.01
CA ARG A 228 8.42 3.68 -16.35
C ARG A 228 7.45 3.35 -17.50
N GLU A 229 6.45 2.51 -17.24
CA GLU A 229 5.62 1.87 -18.27
C GLU A 229 4.32 2.62 -18.59
N TYR A 230 3.92 3.58 -17.75
CA TYR A 230 2.72 4.38 -17.98
C TYR A 230 2.94 5.87 -17.63
N PRO A 231 2.16 6.79 -18.21
CA PRO A 231 2.24 8.19 -17.83
C PRO A 231 1.56 8.45 -16.48
N LEU A 232 2.22 9.23 -15.62
CA LEU A 232 1.59 9.68 -14.37
C LEU A 232 0.35 10.53 -14.65
N LEU A 233 -0.64 10.42 -13.74
CA LEU A 233 -1.83 11.25 -13.77
C LEU A 233 -1.45 12.74 -13.75
N ALA A 234 -2.13 13.53 -14.57
CA ALA A 234 -1.92 14.97 -14.60
C ALA A 234 -2.02 15.59 -13.19
N PRO A 235 -1.04 16.42 -12.76
CA PRO A 235 -0.95 16.91 -11.37
C PRO A 235 -2.21 17.59 -10.85
N GLN A 236 -2.93 18.31 -11.72
CA GLN A 236 -4.18 18.96 -11.33
C GLN A 236 -5.28 17.93 -11.01
N ALA A 237 -5.40 16.90 -11.83
CA ALA A 237 -6.39 15.85 -11.61
C ALA A 237 -6.08 15.02 -10.36
N LEU A 238 -4.79 14.72 -10.10
CA LEU A 238 -4.39 14.10 -8.84
C LEU A 238 -4.75 14.99 -7.65
N ALA A 239 -4.41 16.27 -7.71
CA ALA A 239 -4.73 17.20 -6.62
C ALA A 239 -6.24 17.28 -6.33
N GLU A 240 -7.10 17.18 -7.34
CA GLU A 240 -8.55 17.11 -7.18
C GLU A 240 -8.95 15.81 -6.45
N ARG A 241 -8.39 14.64 -6.85
CA ARG A 241 -8.64 13.37 -6.16
C ARG A 241 -8.21 13.43 -4.69
N LEU A 242 -6.98 13.90 -4.40
CA LEU A 242 -6.45 13.98 -3.04
C LEU A 242 -7.24 14.94 -2.15
N LYS A 243 -7.63 16.11 -2.68
CA LYS A 243 -8.49 17.05 -1.95
C LYS A 243 -9.86 16.44 -1.64
N HIS A 244 -10.40 15.65 -2.58
CA HIS A 244 -11.66 14.95 -2.35
C HIS A 244 -11.53 13.88 -1.26
N VAL A 245 -10.45 13.10 -1.27
CA VAL A 245 -10.14 12.13 -0.20
C VAL A 245 -9.98 12.84 1.14
N ALA A 246 -9.25 13.97 1.21
CA ALA A 246 -9.07 14.74 2.44
C ALA A 246 -10.38 15.32 3.01
N VAL A 247 -11.36 15.62 2.16
CA VAL A 247 -12.71 16.04 2.61
C VAL A 247 -13.51 14.86 3.16
N LEU A 248 -13.43 13.69 2.53
CA LEU A 248 -14.11 12.48 2.98
C LEU A 248 -13.50 11.91 4.27
N PHE A 249 -12.17 12.00 4.37
CA PHE A 249 -11.38 11.43 5.47
C PHE A 249 -10.39 12.48 6.00
N PRO A 250 -10.86 13.44 6.81
CA PRO A 250 -9.99 14.48 7.36
C PRO A 250 -8.82 13.89 8.15
N PRO A 251 -7.61 14.51 8.08
CA PRO A 251 -6.47 14.04 8.84
C PRO A 251 -6.72 14.12 10.35
N ASN A 252 -6.08 13.23 11.10
CA ASN A 252 -6.08 13.26 12.55
C ASN A 252 -5.39 14.54 13.09
N ALA A 253 -5.67 14.91 14.33
CA ALA A 253 -4.99 16.01 15.00
C ALA A 253 -3.46 15.80 14.98
N GLY A 254 -2.71 16.82 14.58
CA GLY A 254 -1.25 16.78 14.44
C GLY A 254 -0.74 16.35 13.05
N TYR A 255 -1.64 16.06 12.12
CA TYR A 255 -1.32 15.81 10.72
C TYR A 255 -1.98 16.86 9.83
N GLU A 256 -1.26 17.32 8.82
CA GLU A 256 -1.75 18.31 7.89
C GLU A 256 -1.65 17.81 6.46
N PHE A 257 -2.70 18.04 5.69
CA PHE A 257 -2.72 17.77 4.27
C PHE A 257 -2.52 19.05 3.48
N ALA A 258 -1.49 19.10 2.64
CA ALA A 258 -1.23 20.21 1.73
C ALA A 258 -0.77 19.70 0.35
N VAL A 259 -1.35 20.25 -0.71
CA VAL A 259 -0.84 20.05 -2.08
C VAL A 259 0.04 21.24 -2.44
N LEU A 260 1.33 21.02 -2.54
CA LEU A 260 2.30 22.02 -2.92
C LEU A 260 2.68 21.89 -4.39
N TYR A 261 2.47 22.96 -5.17
CA TYR A 261 2.95 23.04 -6.54
C TYR A 261 4.34 23.67 -6.56
N ARG A 262 5.38 22.87 -6.76
CA ARG A 262 6.73 23.41 -6.99
C ARG A 262 6.90 23.68 -8.50
N ARG A 263 7.12 24.95 -8.89
CA ARG A 263 7.61 25.24 -10.23
C ARG A 263 9.06 24.73 -10.32
N LYS A 264 9.35 23.79 -11.22
CA LYS A 264 10.75 23.57 -11.61
C LYS A 264 11.26 24.86 -12.26
N ALA A 265 12.31 25.41 -11.66
CA ALA A 265 13.02 26.56 -12.19
C ALA A 265 13.76 26.17 -13.47
#